data_af4bbf84aa22071c0065941c820793e6
#
_entry.id   af4bbf84aa22071c0065941c820793e6
#
_cell.length_a   1.000
_cell.length_b   1.000
_cell.length_c   1.000
_cell.angle_alpha   90.00
_cell.angle_beta   90.00
_cell.angle_gamma   90.00
#
_symmetry.space_group_name_H-M   'P 1'
#
loop_
_entity.id
_entity.type
_entity.pdbx_description
1 polymer ?
#
loop_
_entity_poly.entity_id
_entity_poly.type
_entity_poly.pdbx_seq_one_letter_code
_entity_poly.pdbx_strand_id
1 'polypeptide(L)'
;FGADGFIEVPPFLIGALAIGLISSSYQAEVYRAARLALMPGEVEAATAIGMPRWRILQRILLPQIIRYSLPGLSNVWQMSLKDSALVSVTGIVELMRASQIAAGSTRDYFLFYLIGGGCYLILTLLSNRAFTRAESHLNRAWLRRSAAQA
;
A
#
# COMPACT_ATOMS: atom_id res chain seq x y z
N PHE A 1 47.42 -3.98 10.74
CA PHE A 1 46.14 -3.37 11.11
C PHE A 1 45.39 -3.07 9.82
N GLY A 2 44.71 -4.07 9.21
CA GLY A 2 43.82 -3.91 8.08
C GLY A 2 42.39 -3.99 8.62
N ALA A 3 41.74 -2.85 8.74
CA ALA A 3 40.31 -2.72 9.06
C ALA A 3 39.63 -1.93 7.97
N ASP A 4 39.79 -2.39 6.73
CA ASP A 4 38.99 -1.90 5.60
C ASP A 4 37.78 -2.83 5.35
N GLY A 5 37.09 -3.10 6.44
CA GLY A 5 35.79 -3.74 6.38
C GLY A 5 34.71 -2.69 6.08
N PHE A 6 34.68 -2.14 4.86
CA PHE A 6 33.47 -1.48 4.39
C PHE A 6 32.34 -2.53 4.36
N ILE A 7 31.35 -2.36 5.24
CA ILE A 7 30.13 -3.16 5.19
C ILE A 7 29.38 -2.69 3.95
N GLU A 8 29.53 -3.39 2.83
CA GLU A 8 28.74 -3.14 1.63
C GLU A 8 27.29 -3.54 1.93
N VAL A 9 26.48 -2.56 2.29
CA VAL A 9 25.04 -2.79 2.43
C VAL A 9 24.44 -2.94 1.03
N PRO A 10 23.74 -4.04 0.73
CA PRO A 10 23.14 -4.26 -0.58
C PRO A 10 22.26 -3.07 -0.98
N PRO A 11 22.44 -2.47 -2.17
CA PRO A 11 21.61 -1.34 -2.62
C PRO A 11 20.10 -1.63 -2.55
N PHE A 12 19.71 -2.88 -2.78
CA PHE A 12 18.34 -3.35 -2.64
C PHE A 12 17.78 -3.13 -1.22
N LEU A 13 18.55 -3.45 -0.20
CA LEU A 13 18.11 -3.28 1.20
C LEU A 13 17.91 -1.80 1.54
N ILE A 14 18.80 -0.94 1.08
CA ILE A 14 18.70 0.52 1.30
C ILE A 14 17.44 1.06 0.61
N GLY A 15 17.23 0.71 -0.65
CA GLY A 15 16.04 1.13 -1.41
C GLY A 15 14.74 0.60 -0.81
N ALA A 16 14.70 -0.67 -0.43
CA ALA A 16 13.54 -1.28 0.22
C ALA A 16 13.21 -0.63 1.56
N LEU A 17 14.24 -0.34 2.39
CA LEU A 17 14.06 0.37 3.65
C LEU A 17 13.56 1.80 3.43
N ALA A 18 14.10 2.53 2.47
CA ALA A 18 13.69 3.90 2.18
C ALA A 18 12.22 3.96 1.75
N ILE A 19 11.81 3.15 0.75
CA ILE A 19 10.40 3.06 0.32
C ILE A 19 9.53 2.56 1.47
N GLY A 20 9.98 1.55 2.22
CA GLY A 20 9.24 0.99 3.35
C GLY A 20 8.96 2.01 4.44
N LEU A 21 9.94 2.82 4.84
CA LEU A 21 9.79 3.88 5.83
C LEU A 21 8.82 4.98 5.36
N ILE A 22 8.97 5.44 4.12
CA ILE A 22 8.09 6.45 3.55
C ILE A 22 6.65 5.90 3.47
N SER A 23 6.47 4.71 2.90
CA SER A 23 5.16 4.07 2.78
C SER A 23 4.51 3.81 4.13
N SER A 24 5.28 3.40 5.15
CA SER A 24 4.75 3.15 6.50
C SER A 24 4.23 4.43 7.14
N SER A 25 4.88 5.57 6.92
CA SER A 25 4.42 6.86 7.42
C SER A 25 3.08 7.26 6.80
N TYR A 26 2.92 7.11 5.48
CA TYR A 26 1.64 7.36 4.82
C TYR A 26 0.55 6.37 5.25
N GLN A 27 0.88 5.10 5.41
CA GLN A 27 -0.08 4.09 5.90
C GLN A 27 -0.54 4.42 7.33
N ALA A 28 0.36 4.86 8.21
CA ALA A 28 0.02 5.28 9.57
C ALA A 28 -1.00 6.43 9.56
N GLU A 29 -0.82 7.44 8.68
CA GLU A 29 -1.78 8.53 8.52
C GLU A 29 -3.13 8.06 7.96
N VAL A 30 -3.14 7.13 7.01
CA VAL A 30 -4.37 6.52 6.49
C VAL A 30 -5.14 5.81 7.60
N TYR A 31 -4.47 5.02 8.44
CA TYR A 31 -5.11 4.34 9.57
C TYR A 31 -5.58 5.32 10.63
N ARG A 32 -4.81 6.37 10.90
CA ARG A 32 -5.21 7.45 11.82
C ARG A 32 -6.47 8.16 11.33
N ALA A 33 -6.51 8.54 10.06
CA ALA A 33 -7.68 9.16 9.44
C ALA A 33 -8.91 8.24 9.47
N ALA A 34 -8.73 6.96 9.13
CA ALA A 34 -9.79 5.96 9.21
C ALA A 34 -10.36 5.81 10.62
N ARG A 35 -9.50 5.84 11.65
CA ARG A 35 -9.93 5.80 13.05
C ARG A 35 -10.72 7.06 13.45
N LEU A 36 -10.29 8.23 13.00
CA LEU A 36 -10.98 9.50 13.30
C LEU A 36 -12.34 9.62 12.60
N ALA A 37 -12.54 8.92 11.49
CA ALA A 37 -13.83 8.87 10.78
C ALA A 37 -14.87 7.98 11.48
N LEU A 38 -14.51 7.23 12.52
CA LEU A 38 -15.44 6.39 13.27
C LEU A 38 -16.33 7.23 14.18
N MET A 39 -17.61 6.87 14.25
CA MET A 39 -18.54 7.52 15.14
C MET A 39 -18.31 7.08 16.60
N PRO A 40 -18.04 7.99 17.54
CA PRO A 40 -17.77 7.62 18.92
C PRO A 40 -18.94 6.92 19.60
N GLY A 41 -20.17 7.19 19.19
CA GLY A 41 -21.38 6.62 19.77
C GLY A 41 -21.47 5.08 19.71
N GLU A 42 -20.86 4.44 18.67
CA GLU A 42 -20.85 2.97 18.61
C GLU A 42 -19.96 2.35 19.70
N VAL A 43 -18.85 3.01 20.01
CA VAL A 43 -17.93 2.59 21.06
C VAL A 43 -18.55 2.81 22.44
N GLU A 44 -19.23 3.95 22.61
CA GLU A 44 -19.93 4.31 23.84
C GLU A 44 -21.09 3.33 24.13
N ALA A 45 -21.91 3.03 23.12
CA ALA A 45 -22.99 2.06 23.22
C ALA A 45 -22.48 0.66 23.60
N ALA A 46 -21.41 0.21 22.93
CA ALA A 46 -20.79 -1.09 23.24
C ALA A 46 -20.21 -1.13 24.66
N THR A 47 -19.68 -0.02 25.13
CA THR A 47 -19.16 0.09 26.50
C THR A 47 -20.30 0.07 27.51
N ALA A 48 -21.42 0.75 27.22
CA ALA A 48 -22.59 0.81 28.11
C ALA A 48 -23.22 -0.56 28.35
N ILE A 49 -23.18 -1.48 27.38
CA ILE A 49 -23.65 -2.87 27.54
C ILE A 49 -22.59 -3.81 28.15
N GLY A 50 -21.46 -3.26 28.64
CA GLY A 50 -20.41 -4.03 29.31
C GLY A 50 -19.50 -4.83 28.39
N MET A 51 -19.41 -4.49 27.08
CA MET A 51 -18.54 -5.20 26.15
C MET A 51 -17.07 -4.93 26.50
N PRO A 52 -16.21 -5.95 26.66
CA PRO A 52 -14.80 -5.76 26.97
C PRO A 52 -14.06 -5.11 25.79
N ARG A 53 -13.10 -4.25 26.07
CA ARG A 53 -12.35 -3.43 25.08
C ARG A 53 -11.80 -4.25 23.92
N TRP A 54 -11.34 -5.47 24.16
CA TRP A 54 -10.84 -6.36 23.10
C TRP A 54 -11.93 -6.76 22.10
N ARG A 55 -13.14 -7.05 22.57
CA ARG A 55 -14.27 -7.35 21.68
C ARG A 55 -14.74 -6.13 20.91
N ILE A 56 -14.72 -4.95 21.53
CA ILE A 56 -15.00 -3.68 20.83
C ILE A 56 -13.99 -3.46 19.70
N LEU A 57 -12.70 -3.65 19.99
CA LEU A 57 -11.66 -3.54 18.98
C LEU A 57 -11.88 -4.51 17.81
N GLN A 58 -12.10 -5.79 18.09
CA GLN A 58 -12.19 -6.81 17.04
C GLN A 58 -13.50 -6.78 16.24
N ARG A 59 -14.63 -6.49 16.91
CA ARG A 59 -15.95 -6.60 16.27
C ARG A 59 -16.49 -5.30 15.72
N ILE A 60 -16.07 -4.16 16.25
CA ILE A 60 -16.58 -2.84 15.88
C ILE A 60 -15.48 -2.03 15.19
N LEU A 61 -14.37 -1.75 15.88
CA LEU A 61 -13.37 -0.82 15.38
C LEU A 61 -12.58 -1.38 14.19
N LEU A 62 -12.01 -2.58 14.32
CA LEU A 62 -11.11 -3.13 13.31
C LEU A 62 -11.76 -3.32 11.93
N PRO A 63 -12.98 -3.89 11.81
CA PRO A 63 -13.65 -4.02 10.52
C PRO A 63 -13.94 -2.67 9.85
N GLN A 64 -14.30 -1.67 10.65
CA GLN A 64 -14.58 -0.33 10.13
C GLN A 64 -13.29 0.39 9.73
N ILE A 65 -12.23 0.33 10.55
CA ILE A 65 -10.92 0.90 10.22
C ILE A 65 -10.41 0.32 8.90
N ILE A 66 -10.45 -0.99 8.72
CA ILE A 66 -10.02 -1.65 7.47
C ILE A 66 -10.84 -1.11 6.29
N ARG A 67 -12.16 -1.00 6.44
CA ARG A 67 -13.03 -0.49 5.38
C ARG A 67 -12.72 0.95 4.99
N TYR A 68 -12.57 1.84 5.98
CA TYR A 68 -12.29 3.26 5.73
C TYR A 68 -10.85 3.52 5.28
N SER A 69 -9.90 2.66 5.64
CA SER A 69 -8.51 2.79 5.21
C SER A 69 -8.25 2.30 3.79
N LEU A 70 -9.09 1.40 3.25
CA LEU A 70 -8.81 0.72 1.98
C LEU A 70 -8.59 1.66 0.79
N PRO A 71 -9.40 2.73 0.56
CA PRO A 71 -9.14 3.69 -0.51
C PRO A 71 -7.81 4.42 -0.34
N GLY A 72 -7.48 4.83 0.89
CA GLY A 72 -6.20 5.46 1.22
C GLY A 72 -5.00 4.53 1.00
N LEU A 73 -5.12 3.26 1.40
CA LEU A 73 -4.09 2.24 1.16
C LEU A 73 -3.87 1.98 -0.33
N SER A 74 -4.93 2.03 -1.13
CA SER A 74 -4.81 1.94 -2.60
C SER A 74 -3.96 3.08 -3.15
N ASN A 75 -4.16 4.31 -2.67
CA ASN A 75 -3.34 5.46 -3.08
C ASN A 75 -1.88 5.32 -2.65
N VAL A 76 -1.62 4.88 -1.42
CA VAL A 76 -0.25 4.63 -0.93
C VAL A 76 0.44 3.55 -1.76
N TRP A 77 -0.27 2.48 -2.13
CA TRP A 77 0.25 1.45 -3.02
C TRP A 77 0.63 2.00 -4.39
N GLN A 78 -0.23 2.82 -5.02
CA GLN A 78 0.05 3.45 -6.31
C GLN A 78 1.26 4.40 -6.23
N MET A 79 1.41 5.11 -5.12
CA MET A 79 2.57 5.96 -4.86
C MET A 79 3.85 5.12 -4.74
N SER A 80 3.82 4.04 -3.96
CA SER A 80 4.96 3.13 -3.80
C SER A 80 5.39 2.47 -5.12
N LEU A 81 4.45 2.15 -6.01
CA LEU A 81 4.77 1.65 -7.35
C LEU A 81 5.55 2.67 -8.18
N LYS A 82 5.21 3.96 -8.10
CA LYS A 82 5.93 5.04 -8.80
C LYS A 82 7.30 5.28 -8.16
N ASP A 83 7.36 5.27 -6.83
CA ASP A 83 8.58 5.50 -6.07
C ASP A 83 9.60 4.37 -6.29
N SER A 84 9.14 3.13 -6.57
CA SER A 84 10.03 2.03 -6.90
C SER A 84 10.85 2.29 -8.17
N ALA A 85 10.30 3.00 -9.16
CA ALA A 85 11.03 3.40 -10.36
C ALA A 85 12.13 4.43 -10.06
N LEU A 86 11.94 5.29 -9.05
CA LEU A 86 12.95 6.28 -8.64
C LEU A 86 14.16 5.62 -7.97
N VAL A 87 13.95 4.51 -7.28
CA VAL A 87 15.04 3.76 -6.63
C VAL A 87 16.01 3.12 -7.64
N SER A 88 15.62 3.01 -8.91
CA SER A 88 16.52 2.57 -9.99
C SER A 88 17.79 3.42 -10.10
N VAL A 89 17.73 4.69 -9.68
CA VAL A 89 18.88 5.62 -9.68
C VAL A 89 19.98 5.13 -8.71
N THR A 90 19.62 4.36 -7.68
CA THR A 90 20.60 3.79 -6.72
C THR A 90 21.29 2.51 -7.24
N GLY A 91 21.03 2.14 -8.51
CA GLY A 91 21.65 0.97 -9.15
C GLY A 91 20.86 -0.33 -9.03
N ILE A 92 19.68 -0.30 -8.42
CA ILE A 92 18.79 -1.46 -8.35
C ILE A 92 18.21 -1.73 -9.74
N VAL A 93 18.31 -2.98 -10.18
CA VAL A 93 17.69 -3.42 -11.44
C VAL A 93 16.22 -3.75 -11.18
N GLU A 94 15.37 -2.76 -11.35
CA GLU A 94 13.91 -2.89 -11.38
C GLU A 94 13.40 -2.75 -12.84
N LEU A 95 12.10 -2.73 -13.04
CA LEU A 95 11.48 -2.78 -14.37
C LEU A 95 11.96 -1.63 -15.29
N MET A 96 12.05 -0.39 -14.76
CA MET A 96 12.51 0.76 -15.55
C MET A 96 14.00 0.65 -15.88
N ARG A 97 14.82 0.22 -14.92
CA ARG A 97 16.24 0.01 -15.11
C ARG A 97 16.51 -1.13 -16.11
N ALA A 98 15.75 -2.23 -16.02
CA ALA A 98 15.83 -3.31 -17.00
C ALA A 98 15.47 -2.83 -18.42
N SER A 99 14.42 -2.03 -18.55
CA SER A 99 14.04 -1.41 -19.83
C SER A 99 15.13 -0.49 -20.36
N GLN A 100 15.80 0.30 -19.51
CA GLN A 100 16.90 1.17 -19.88
C GLN A 100 18.11 0.38 -20.37
N ILE A 101 18.49 -0.70 -19.68
CA ILE A 101 19.61 -1.57 -20.07
C ILE A 101 19.35 -2.21 -21.43
N ALA A 102 18.14 -2.75 -21.63
CA ALA A 102 17.74 -3.35 -22.89
C ALA A 102 17.71 -2.32 -24.03
N ALA A 103 17.19 -1.12 -23.79
CA ALA A 103 17.19 -0.02 -24.74
C ALA A 103 18.61 0.38 -25.16
N GLY A 104 19.54 0.44 -24.20
CA GLY A 104 20.93 0.77 -24.46
C GLY A 104 21.67 -0.28 -25.29
N SER A 105 21.38 -1.57 -25.08
CA SER A 105 22.00 -2.67 -25.81
C SER A 105 21.51 -2.80 -27.26
N THR A 106 20.22 -2.51 -27.49
CA THR A 106 19.58 -2.63 -28.82
C THR A 106 19.52 -1.31 -29.59
N ARG A 107 19.77 -0.18 -28.91
CA ARG A 107 19.60 1.21 -29.41
C ARG A 107 18.14 1.56 -29.79
N ASP A 108 17.19 0.74 -29.39
CA ASP A 108 15.75 0.97 -29.62
C ASP A 108 15.08 1.44 -28.33
N TYR A 109 15.33 2.71 -27.98
CA TYR A 109 14.84 3.33 -26.75
C TYR A 109 13.32 3.43 -26.71
N PHE A 110 12.69 3.75 -27.83
CA PHE A 110 11.25 3.94 -27.89
C PHE A 110 10.50 2.64 -27.54
N LEU A 111 10.90 1.53 -28.15
CA LEU A 111 10.26 0.23 -27.93
C LEU A 111 10.37 -0.22 -26.47
N PHE A 112 11.57 -0.17 -25.89
CA PHE A 112 11.77 -0.67 -24.52
C PHE A 112 11.13 0.21 -23.45
N TYR A 113 11.10 1.54 -23.62
CA TYR A 113 10.36 2.41 -22.71
C TYR A 113 8.85 2.25 -22.88
N LEU A 114 8.35 1.98 -24.08
CA LEU A 114 6.94 1.68 -24.30
C LEU A 114 6.54 0.36 -23.63
N ILE A 115 7.37 -0.68 -23.71
CA ILE A 115 7.16 -1.95 -23.03
C ILE A 115 7.19 -1.76 -21.50
N GLY A 116 8.19 -1.07 -20.96
CA GLY A 116 8.29 -0.78 -19.53
C GLY A 116 7.09 0.00 -19.00
N GLY A 117 6.69 1.05 -19.69
CA GLY A 117 5.48 1.82 -19.37
C GLY A 117 4.19 0.98 -19.46
N GLY A 118 4.09 0.12 -20.48
CA GLY A 118 2.99 -0.83 -20.64
C GLY A 118 2.89 -1.81 -19.47
N CYS A 119 4.02 -2.36 -19.02
CA CYS A 119 4.07 -3.21 -17.83
C CYS A 119 3.61 -2.48 -16.57
N TYR A 120 4.08 -1.23 -16.35
CA TYR A 120 3.60 -0.41 -15.22
C TYR A 120 2.11 -0.12 -15.31
N LEU A 121 1.59 0.16 -16.52
CA LEU A 121 0.17 0.38 -16.73
C LEU A 121 -0.66 -0.86 -16.38
N ILE A 122 -0.23 -2.04 -16.81
CA ILE A 122 -0.88 -3.32 -16.49
C ILE A 122 -0.88 -3.56 -14.99
N LEU A 123 0.27 -3.41 -14.32
CA LEU A 123 0.37 -3.55 -12.86
C LEU A 123 -0.57 -2.60 -12.13
N THR A 124 -0.62 -1.33 -12.55
CA THR A 124 -1.51 -0.31 -12.00
C THR A 124 -2.98 -0.69 -12.17
N LEU A 125 -3.38 -1.11 -13.38
CA LEU A 125 -4.76 -1.50 -13.65
C LEU A 125 -5.20 -2.74 -12.88
N LEU A 126 -4.33 -3.76 -12.79
CA LEU A 126 -4.59 -4.97 -12.02
C LEU A 126 -4.72 -4.67 -10.52
N SER A 127 -3.80 -3.87 -9.98
CA SER A 127 -3.83 -3.43 -8.59
C SER A 127 -5.09 -2.65 -8.27
N ASN A 128 -5.46 -1.66 -9.10
CA ASN A 128 -6.67 -0.88 -8.92
C ASN A 128 -7.93 -1.77 -8.92
N ARG A 129 -8.02 -2.71 -9.86
CA ARG A 129 -9.14 -3.66 -9.89
C ARG A 129 -9.21 -4.52 -8.63
N ALA A 130 -8.06 -4.96 -8.10
CA ALA A 130 -8.00 -5.73 -6.87
C ALA A 130 -8.50 -4.92 -5.68
N PHE A 131 -8.02 -3.68 -5.51
CA PHE A 131 -8.48 -2.77 -4.45
C PHE A 131 -9.97 -2.44 -4.55
N THR A 132 -10.46 -2.09 -5.74
CA THR A 132 -11.88 -1.78 -5.96
C THR A 132 -12.78 -2.99 -5.66
N ARG A 133 -12.35 -4.21 -6.01
CA ARG A 133 -13.08 -5.43 -5.65
C ARG A 133 -13.09 -5.67 -4.15
N ALA A 134 -11.96 -5.51 -3.48
CA ALA A 134 -11.86 -5.64 -2.03
C ALA A 134 -12.78 -4.63 -1.32
N GLU A 135 -12.75 -3.37 -1.75
CA GLU A 135 -13.60 -2.31 -1.23
C GLU A 135 -15.09 -2.62 -1.44
N SER A 136 -15.47 -3.00 -2.64
CA SER A 136 -16.87 -3.36 -2.95
C SER A 136 -17.35 -4.57 -2.15
N HIS A 137 -16.47 -5.54 -1.91
CA HIS A 137 -16.79 -6.72 -1.10
C HIS A 137 -17.05 -6.34 0.37
N LEU A 138 -16.17 -5.54 0.96
CA LEU A 138 -16.30 -5.07 2.34
C LEU A 138 -17.54 -4.18 2.52
N ASN A 139 -17.82 -3.29 1.57
CA ASN A 139 -19.00 -2.42 1.60
C ASN A 139 -20.29 -3.22 1.53
N ARG A 140 -20.39 -4.22 0.65
CA ARG A 140 -21.57 -5.10 0.54
C ARG A 140 -21.79 -5.96 1.79
N ALA A 141 -20.72 -6.48 2.37
CA ALA A 141 -20.79 -7.28 3.59
C ALA A 141 -21.31 -6.47 4.78
N TRP A 142 -20.95 -5.18 4.84
CA TRP A 142 -21.42 -4.28 5.89
C TRP A 142 -22.89 -3.90 5.70
N LEU A 143 -23.32 -3.52 4.48
CA LEU A 143 -24.71 -3.18 4.18
C LEU A 143 -25.68 -4.33 4.48
N ARG A 144 -25.27 -5.58 4.23
CA ARG A 144 -26.08 -6.75 4.59
C ARG A 144 -26.22 -6.92 6.10
N ARG A 145 -25.20 -6.58 6.89
CA ARG A 145 -25.26 -6.66 8.35
C ARG A 145 -26.14 -5.56 8.94
N SER A 146 -26.05 -4.33 8.44
CA SER A 146 -26.92 -3.23 8.89
C SER A 146 -28.39 -3.46 8.54
N ALA A 147 -28.68 -4.00 7.35
CA ALA A 147 -30.04 -4.34 6.95
C ALA A 147 -30.65 -5.52 7.73
N ALA A 148 -29.83 -6.41 8.30
CA ALA A 148 -30.32 -7.52 9.14
C ALA A 148 -30.56 -7.12 10.60
N GLN A 149 -30.19 -5.91 11.00
CA GLN A 149 -30.34 -5.35 12.35
C GLN A 149 -31.45 -4.28 12.45
N ALA A 150 -31.99 -3.86 11.31
CA ALA A 150 -33.15 -2.95 11.21
C ALA A 150 -34.45 -3.76 11.07
#